data_1032bab6df0f1fb4958b5e137b4325ef
#
_entry.id   1032bab6df0f1fb4958b5e137b4325ef
#
_cell.length_a   1.000
_cell.length_b   1.000
_cell.length_c   1.000
_cell.angle_alpha   90.00
_cell.angle_beta   90.00
_cell.angle_gamma   90.00
#
_symmetry.space_group_name_H-M   'P 1'
#
loop_
_entity.id
_entity.type
_entity.pdbx_description
1 polymer ?
#
loop_
_entity_poly.entity_id
_entity_poly.type
_entity_poly.pdbx_seq_one_letter_code
_entity_poly.pdbx_strand_id
1 'polypeptide(L)'
;MNAIAVRGVGSAALQEPQGGGRAGAWWQPQAIAGPTPPRGLTGSRTAAALEGSRAAFYALVAFTSVLLLSPQAWFPVLKLIRIAFLAGGIAMAAHVMERTAHKQPITPLAPEIGIALALILWSTITIPMSYWPGGSIRLLTDQYLKAIAFFWLLATIITTPGRLRGIVWTLVLCAIPLAGTGIWHYLSGHVMETGQDGLVRIVGYMGSSGLTGNPNDLALMLNLIIPLAGALALSSRGAARLLATAVALLGVGGVIVTFSRAGFLALTATLFMFMVVLVRRKSGGAAIALFLIVLSVPALLPKSYVDRLSTITNMQQDKTGSAQGRYKDLGIALEVVSHNPIIGVGLGQDMIALNQARGQSTWRSVHNVYLQYAVDLGVPGFLLFAWLHLLCFRSAWAVERRARKDPAVAELAPLAAGVQVSLVAFLVAAMFHPIAYQFYFFSIAGLAVALKNTCRAEIARAHGPVSSSLRPVTAGTTPS
;
A
#
# COMPACT_ATOMS: atom_id res chain seq x y z
N MET A 1 -52.30 -62.17 3.00
CA MET A 1 -53.47 -62.22 2.10
C MET A 1 -53.42 -61.03 1.20
N ASN A 2 -53.43 -61.37 -0.06
CA ASN A 2 -53.68 -60.55 -1.27
C ASN A 2 -52.78 -59.40 -1.67
N ALA A 3 -51.96 -59.73 -2.61
CA ALA A 3 -51.42 -58.87 -3.64
C ALA A 3 -52.53 -58.38 -4.58
N ILE A 4 -52.36 -57.13 -5.10
CA ILE A 4 -52.80 -56.78 -6.47
C ILE A 4 -51.77 -55.83 -7.05
N ALA A 5 -51.18 -56.29 -8.18
CA ALA A 5 -50.37 -55.50 -9.10
C ALA A 5 -51.28 -54.80 -10.10
N VAL A 6 -50.95 -53.55 -10.49
CA VAL A 6 -51.38 -52.95 -11.75
C VAL A 6 -50.28 -52.11 -12.35
N ARG A 7 -50.15 -52.36 -13.62
CA ARG A 7 -49.19 -51.95 -14.65
C ARG A 7 -49.03 -50.44 -14.85
N GLY A 8 -47.85 -50.06 -15.33
CA GLY A 8 -47.40 -48.78 -15.69
C GLY A 8 -48.06 -48.08 -16.89
N VAL A 9 -47.83 -46.79 -16.98
CA VAL A 9 -47.93 -45.98 -18.21
C VAL A 9 -46.88 -44.82 -18.10
N GLY A 10 -46.10 -44.69 -19.12
CA GLY A 10 -45.66 -43.43 -19.73
C GLY A 10 -44.70 -42.52 -18.96
N SER A 11 -43.44 -42.59 -19.36
CA SER A 11 -42.47 -41.52 -19.11
C SER A 11 -42.89 -40.21 -19.85
N ALA A 12 -43.13 -39.15 -19.08
CA ALA A 12 -43.11 -37.80 -19.62
C ALA A 12 -41.97 -37.06 -18.89
N ALA A 13 -40.97 -36.74 -19.67
CA ALA A 13 -39.84 -35.91 -19.24
C ALA A 13 -40.35 -34.53 -18.85
N LEU A 14 -40.32 -34.19 -17.58
CA LEU A 14 -40.52 -32.84 -17.10
C LEU A 14 -39.19 -32.10 -17.30
N GLN A 15 -39.16 -31.17 -18.23
CA GLN A 15 -38.15 -30.12 -18.34
C GLN A 15 -38.13 -29.27 -17.07
N GLU A 16 -37.03 -29.27 -16.35
CA GLU A 16 -36.76 -28.30 -15.28
C GLU A 16 -36.61 -26.89 -15.89
N PRO A 17 -37.22 -25.86 -15.31
CA PRO A 17 -36.98 -24.50 -15.74
C PRO A 17 -35.59 -24.06 -15.29
N GLN A 18 -34.70 -23.78 -16.25
CA GLN A 18 -33.45 -23.05 -16.01
C GLN A 18 -33.75 -21.62 -15.56
N GLY A 19 -33.81 -21.42 -14.26
CA GLY A 19 -33.95 -20.16 -13.58
C GLY A 19 -32.83 -19.94 -12.57
N GLY A 20 -31.56 -20.04 -12.97
CA GLY A 20 -30.41 -19.71 -12.15
C GLY A 20 -30.09 -18.24 -12.23
N GLY A 21 -30.52 -17.47 -11.22
CA GLY A 21 -30.22 -16.06 -11.06
C GLY A 21 -28.70 -15.80 -11.11
N ARG A 22 -28.26 -14.97 -12.05
CA ARG A 22 -26.88 -14.46 -12.17
C ARG A 22 -26.60 -13.51 -11.00
N ALA A 23 -26.18 -14.01 -9.88
CA ALA A 23 -25.54 -13.21 -8.84
C ALA A 23 -24.04 -13.12 -9.10
N GLY A 24 -23.53 -11.94 -9.40
CA GLY A 24 -22.14 -11.61 -9.19
C GLY A 24 -21.17 -11.75 -10.35
N ALA A 25 -21.56 -11.44 -11.59
CA ALA A 25 -20.63 -11.49 -12.74
C ALA A 25 -19.81 -10.21 -13.02
N TRP A 26 -19.85 -9.23 -12.13
CA TRP A 26 -19.19 -7.91 -12.36
C TRP A 26 -17.64 -7.94 -12.25
N TRP A 27 -17.04 -9.05 -11.86
CA TRP A 27 -15.58 -9.20 -11.76
C TRP A 27 -14.98 -10.25 -12.72
N GLN A 28 -15.79 -10.90 -13.57
CA GLN A 28 -15.22 -11.74 -14.62
C GLN A 28 -14.39 -10.85 -15.53
N PRO A 29 -13.10 -11.14 -15.74
CA PRO A 29 -12.31 -10.42 -16.72
C PRO A 29 -12.96 -10.67 -18.08
N GLN A 30 -13.59 -9.63 -18.65
CA GLN A 30 -13.86 -9.64 -20.08
C GLN A 30 -12.51 -9.90 -20.73
N ALA A 31 -12.43 -10.95 -21.52
CA ALA A 31 -11.31 -11.18 -22.41
C ALA A 31 -11.34 -10.04 -23.44
N ILE A 32 -10.71 -8.91 -23.07
CA ILE A 32 -10.37 -7.89 -24.06
C ILE A 32 -9.36 -8.59 -24.94
N ALA A 33 -9.77 -8.93 -26.17
CA ALA A 33 -8.86 -9.38 -27.20
C ALA A 33 -7.75 -8.32 -27.30
N GLY A 34 -6.60 -8.61 -26.72
CA GLY A 34 -5.42 -7.78 -26.91
C GLY A 34 -5.10 -7.73 -28.40
N PRO A 35 -4.52 -6.64 -28.90
CA PRO A 35 -4.13 -6.57 -30.30
C PRO A 35 -3.29 -7.79 -30.65
N THR A 36 -3.72 -8.53 -31.69
CA THR A 36 -3.00 -9.67 -32.24
C THR A 36 -1.58 -9.23 -32.55
N PRO A 37 -0.53 -9.84 -31.99
CA PRO A 37 0.83 -9.44 -32.29
C PRO A 37 1.08 -9.63 -33.79
N PRO A 38 1.73 -8.69 -34.48
CA PRO A 38 2.02 -8.81 -35.89
C PRO A 38 2.87 -10.07 -36.12
N ARG A 39 2.40 -10.95 -37.03
CA ARG A 39 3.11 -12.13 -37.49
C ARG A 39 4.45 -11.68 -38.06
N GLY A 40 5.57 -11.99 -37.39
CA GLY A 40 6.90 -11.79 -37.95
C GLY A 40 7.99 -11.22 -37.03
N LEU A 41 7.70 -10.92 -35.77
CA LEU A 41 8.74 -10.51 -34.83
C LEU A 41 9.31 -11.73 -34.10
N THR A 42 10.62 -11.94 -34.25
CA THR A 42 11.37 -12.98 -33.54
C THR A 42 11.08 -12.95 -32.04
N GLY A 43 10.83 -14.09 -31.40
CA GLY A 43 10.36 -14.23 -30.02
C GLY A 43 11.18 -13.47 -28.94
N SER A 44 12.41 -13.07 -29.23
CA SER A 44 13.24 -12.29 -28.34
C SER A 44 12.83 -10.79 -28.24
N ARG A 45 12.37 -10.19 -29.36
CA ARG A 45 11.90 -8.78 -29.35
C ARG A 45 10.54 -8.61 -28.69
N THR A 46 9.66 -9.61 -28.82
CA THR A 46 8.35 -9.61 -28.11
C THR A 46 8.52 -9.82 -26.61
N ALA A 47 9.44 -10.66 -26.17
CA ALA A 47 9.74 -10.84 -24.75
C ALA A 47 10.34 -9.56 -24.12
N ALA A 48 11.29 -8.92 -24.79
CA ALA A 48 11.89 -7.67 -24.34
C ALA A 48 10.88 -6.51 -24.29
N ALA A 49 9.94 -6.43 -25.24
CA ALA A 49 8.88 -5.42 -25.25
C ALA A 49 7.87 -5.61 -24.10
N LEU A 50 7.71 -6.83 -23.58
CA LEU A 50 6.86 -7.13 -22.42
C LEU A 50 7.54 -6.85 -21.09
N GLU A 51 8.89 -6.84 -21.05
CA GLU A 51 9.63 -6.55 -19.82
C GLU A 51 9.65 -5.06 -19.45
N GLY A 52 9.47 -4.16 -20.39
CA GLY A 52 9.55 -2.71 -20.21
C GLY A 52 10.98 -2.21 -19.97
N SER A 53 11.20 -0.88 -20.00
CA SER A 53 12.53 -0.24 -19.90
C SER A 53 13.28 -0.60 -18.62
N ARG A 54 14.52 -1.04 -18.77
CA ARG A 54 15.45 -1.19 -17.65
C ARG A 54 15.81 0.17 -17.05
N ALA A 55 15.95 1.20 -17.90
CA ALA A 55 16.26 2.55 -17.45
C ALA A 55 15.12 3.11 -16.55
N ALA A 56 13.85 2.96 -16.95
CA ALA A 56 12.70 3.35 -16.14
C ALA A 56 12.69 2.64 -14.79
N PHE A 57 13.01 1.34 -14.76
CA PHE A 57 13.04 0.57 -13.52
C PHE A 57 14.16 1.02 -12.57
N TYR A 58 15.39 1.19 -13.07
CA TYR A 58 16.49 1.66 -12.21
C TYR A 58 16.30 3.11 -11.75
N ALA A 59 15.73 3.97 -12.58
CA ALA A 59 15.34 5.31 -12.17
C ALA A 59 14.24 5.29 -11.08
N LEU A 60 13.27 4.36 -11.16
CA LEU A 60 12.27 4.14 -10.11
C LEU A 60 12.92 3.66 -8.81
N VAL A 61 13.88 2.73 -8.88
CA VAL A 61 14.66 2.28 -7.71
C VAL A 61 15.41 3.45 -7.07
N ALA A 62 16.10 4.26 -7.87
CA ALA A 62 16.80 5.45 -7.40
C ALA A 62 15.81 6.46 -6.78
N PHE A 63 14.68 6.71 -7.43
CA PHE A 63 13.65 7.61 -6.93
C PHE A 63 13.10 7.13 -5.58
N THR A 64 12.80 5.84 -5.46
CA THR A 64 12.32 5.23 -4.21
C THR A 64 13.35 5.38 -3.08
N SER A 65 14.63 5.12 -3.37
CA SER A 65 15.71 5.27 -2.39
C SER A 65 15.89 6.72 -1.96
N VAL A 66 15.88 7.67 -2.91
CA VAL A 66 15.99 9.11 -2.62
C VAL A 66 14.80 9.61 -1.81
N LEU A 67 13.59 9.12 -2.11
CA LEU A 67 12.38 9.50 -1.38
C LEU A 67 12.44 9.05 0.08
N LEU A 68 12.85 7.81 0.34
CA LEU A 68 12.91 7.27 1.70
C LEU A 68 14.09 7.81 2.50
N LEU A 69 15.27 7.84 1.92
CA LEU A 69 16.50 8.18 2.62
C LEU A 69 16.81 9.68 2.64
N SER A 70 16.10 10.47 1.81
CA SER A 70 16.26 11.92 1.77
C SER A 70 17.75 12.39 1.78
N PRO A 71 18.63 11.87 0.89
CA PRO A 71 20.07 12.14 0.95
C PRO A 71 20.41 13.64 0.83
N GLN A 72 19.49 14.43 0.28
CA GLN A 72 19.60 15.89 0.21
C GLN A 72 19.62 16.57 1.60
N ALA A 73 19.24 15.86 2.66
CA ALA A 73 19.33 16.39 4.01
C ALA A 73 20.77 16.23 4.58
N TRP A 74 21.51 15.20 4.13
CA TRP A 74 22.94 15.02 4.45
C TRP A 74 23.86 15.85 3.55
N PHE A 75 23.50 15.96 2.29
CA PHE A 75 24.28 16.64 1.26
C PHE A 75 23.48 17.80 0.67
N PRO A 76 23.58 19.04 1.22
CA PRO A 76 22.77 20.18 0.80
C PRO A 76 22.86 20.51 -0.69
N VAL A 77 24.00 20.20 -1.34
CA VAL A 77 24.17 20.35 -2.81
C VAL A 77 23.10 19.58 -3.60
N LEU A 78 22.63 18.44 -3.08
CA LEU A 78 21.58 17.66 -3.74
C LEU A 78 20.19 18.35 -3.72
N LYS A 79 19.99 19.37 -2.87
CA LYS A 79 18.79 20.22 -2.90
C LYS A 79 18.75 21.08 -4.16
N LEU A 80 19.90 21.58 -4.62
CA LEU A 80 20.00 22.43 -5.79
C LEU A 80 19.56 21.70 -7.07
N ILE A 81 19.99 20.44 -7.22
CA ILE A 81 19.64 19.60 -8.38
C ILE A 81 18.30 18.89 -8.26
N ARG A 82 17.58 19.05 -7.14
CA ARG A 82 16.28 18.43 -6.90
C ARG A 82 16.25 16.94 -7.26
N ILE A 83 17.21 16.16 -6.73
CA ILE A 83 17.51 14.77 -7.11
C ILE A 83 16.27 13.85 -7.17
N ALA A 84 15.30 14.01 -6.27
CA ALA A 84 14.05 13.24 -6.30
C ALA A 84 13.22 13.56 -7.56
N PHE A 85 13.14 14.83 -7.96
CA PHE A 85 12.45 15.24 -9.18
C PHE A 85 13.16 14.70 -10.44
N LEU A 86 14.48 14.75 -10.44
CA LEU A 86 15.28 14.24 -11.55
C LEU A 86 15.06 12.73 -11.72
N ALA A 87 15.20 11.96 -10.65
CA ALA A 87 15.01 10.52 -10.69
C ALA A 87 13.57 10.12 -11.08
N GLY A 88 12.55 10.76 -10.49
CA GLY A 88 11.15 10.54 -10.85
C GLY A 88 10.83 10.96 -12.29
N GLY A 89 11.36 12.10 -12.73
CA GLY A 89 11.23 12.59 -14.10
C GLY A 89 11.87 11.67 -15.14
N ILE A 90 13.07 11.16 -14.87
CA ILE A 90 13.73 10.15 -15.73
C ILE A 90 12.91 8.88 -15.79
N ALA A 91 12.41 8.38 -14.64
CA ALA A 91 11.57 7.18 -14.60
C ALA A 91 10.31 7.36 -15.46
N MET A 92 9.64 8.50 -15.33
CA MET A 92 8.44 8.85 -16.10
C MET A 92 8.74 8.98 -17.59
N ALA A 93 9.75 9.77 -17.95
CA ALA A 93 10.15 10.01 -19.35
C ALA A 93 10.54 8.69 -20.03
N ALA A 94 11.41 7.89 -19.40
CA ALA A 94 11.83 6.60 -19.94
C ALA A 94 10.65 5.64 -20.13
N HIS A 95 9.68 5.60 -19.19
CA HIS A 95 8.48 4.79 -19.30
C HIS A 95 7.58 5.25 -20.46
N VAL A 96 7.31 6.54 -20.54
CA VAL A 96 6.45 7.12 -21.59
C VAL A 96 7.08 6.93 -22.98
N MET A 97 8.36 7.25 -23.13
CA MET A 97 9.08 7.08 -24.40
C MET A 97 9.06 5.64 -24.90
N GLU A 98 9.29 4.68 -24.02
CA GLU A 98 9.24 3.27 -24.38
C GLU A 98 7.83 2.83 -24.81
N ARG A 99 6.80 3.18 -24.02
CA ARG A 99 5.41 2.79 -24.34
C ARG A 99 4.94 3.40 -25.66
N THR A 100 5.28 4.66 -25.92
CA THR A 100 4.96 5.33 -27.18
C THR A 100 5.74 4.74 -28.38
N ALA A 101 7.04 4.44 -28.21
CA ALA A 101 7.84 3.79 -29.24
C ALA A 101 7.29 2.41 -29.64
N HIS A 102 6.75 1.67 -28.69
CA HIS A 102 6.13 0.37 -28.93
C HIS A 102 4.61 0.41 -29.18
N LYS A 103 4.01 1.60 -29.32
CA LYS A 103 2.56 1.83 -29.49
C LYS A 103 1.71 1.09 -28.45
N GLN A 104 2.21 1.05 -27.22
CA GLN A 104 1.54 0.41 -26.10
C GLN A 104 0.84 1.46 -25.21
N PRO A 105 -0.23 1.10 -24.50
CA PRO A 105 -0.88 2.03 -23.57
C PRO A 105 0.11 2.43 -22.46
N ILE A 106 0.22 3.73 -22.22
CA ILE A 106 1.11 4.31 -21.19
C ILE A 106 0.65 3.87 -19.79
N THR A 107 -0.67 3.77 -19.60
CA THR A 107 -1.27 3.40 -18.33
C THR A 107 -2.14 2.15 -18.52
N PRO A 108 -1.93 1.08 -17.75
CA PRO A 108 -2.81 -0.08 -17.79
C PRO A 108 -4.19 0.30 -17.23
N LEU A 109 -5.25 -0.26 -17.82
CA LEU A 109 -6.59 -0.11 -17.30
C LEU A 109 -6.72 -0.87 -15.97
N ALA A 110 -6.68 -0.13 -14.87
CA ALA A 110 -6.85 -0.65 -13.52
C ALA A 110 -7.82 0.27 -12.76
N PRO A 111 -8.86 -0.29 -12.13
CA PRO A 111 -9.84 0.52 -11.39
C PRO A 111 -9.20 1.37 -10.29
N GLU A 112 -8.14 0.89 -9.67
CA GLU A 112 -7.39 1.64 -8.64
C GLU A 112 -6.79 2.93 -9.20
N ILE A 113 -6.26 2.90 -10.43
CA ILE A 113 -5.73 4.10 -11.10
C ILE A 113 -6.87 5.05 -11.43
N GLY A 114 -8.02 4.52 -11.87
CA GLY A 114 -9.22 5.33 -12.12
C GLY A 114 -9.73 6.06 -10.88
N ILE A 115 -9.79 5.37 -9.74
CA ILE A 115 -10.21 5.99 -8.46
C ILE A 115 -9.17 7.00 -7.96
N ALA A 116 -7.88 6.72 -8.10
CA ALA A 116 -6.83 7.69 -7.75
C ALA A 116 -6.94 8.95 -8.61
N LEU A 117 -7.23 8.81 -9.91
CA LEU A 117 -7.49 9.94 -10.81
C LEU A 117 -8.76 10.70 -10.40
N ALA A 118 -9.86 9.99 -10.07
CA ALA A 118 -11.09 10.60 -9.58
C ALA A 118 -10.85 11.39 -8.28
N LEU A 119 -10.01 10.89 -7.39
CA LEU A 119 -9.65 11.57 -6.15
C LEU A 119 -8.86 12.87 -6.40
N ILE A 120 -7.93 12.88 -7.37
CA ILE A 120 -7.22 14.11 -7.79
C ILE A 120 -8.21 15.09 -8.43
N LEU A 121 -9.06 14.60 -9.33
CA LEU A 121 -10.04 15.44 -10.02
C LEU A 121 -10.99 16.10 -9.02
N TRP A 122 -11.50 15.33 -8.06
CA TRP A 122 -12.31 15.84 -6.97
C TRP A 122 -11.58 16.89 -6.13
N SER A 123 -10.33 16.59 -5.73
CA SER A 123 -9.49 17.55 -5.02
C SER A 123 -9.29 18.85 -5.79
N THR A 124 -9.14 18.77 -7.12
CA THR A 124 -8.97 19.95 -7.97
C THR A 124 -10.27 20.76 -8.09
N ILE A 125 -11.41 20.09 -8.22
CA ILE A 125 -12.75 20.73 -8.29
C ILE A 125 -13.06 21.51 -7.01
N THR A 126 -12.60 21.03 -5.84
CA THR A 126 -12.87 21.70 -4.55
C THR A 126 -11.97 22.92 -4.29
N ILE A 127 -10.88 23.12 -5.05
CA ILE A 127 -9.93 24.23 -4.82
C ILE A 127 -10.58 25.62 -4.86
N PRO A 128 -11.42 25.99 -5.84
CA PRO A 128 -12.01 27.32 -5.88
C PRO A 128 -12.87 27.66 -4.67
N MET A 129 -13.42 26.64 -3.98
CA MET A 129 -14.28 26.76 -2.81
C MET A 129 -13.53 26.54 -1.50
N SER A 130 -12.20 26.39 -1.57
CA SER A 130 -11.33 26.18 -0.42
C SER A 130 -11.27 27.43 0.47
N TYR A 131 -11.09 27.25 1.78
CA TYR A 131 -10.81 28.33 2.73
C TYR A 131 -9.56 29.15 2.34
N TRP A 132 -8.56 28.48 1.74
CA TRP A 132 -7.39 29.13 1.17
C TRP A 132 -6.96 28.45 -0.13
N PRO A 133 -7.49 28.88 -1.29
CA PRO A 133 -7.21 28.27 -2.59
C PRO A 133 -5.71 28.18 -2.92
N GLY A 134 -4.93 29.23 -2.60
CA GLY A 134 -3.47 29.21 -2.80
C GLY A 134 -2.75 28.13 -2.01
N GLY A 135 -3.15 27.88 -0.77
CA GLY A 135 -2.63 26.80 0.06
C GLY A 135 -3.00 25.42 -0.49
N SER A 136 -4.23 25.26 -0.99
CA SER A 136 -4.68 24.02 -1.62
C SER A 136 -3.93 23.72 -2.92
N ILE A 137 -3.68 24.72 -3.77
CA ILE A 137 -2.86 24.57 -5.00
C ILE A 137 -1.44 24.13 -4.59
N ARG A 138 -0.85 24.78 -3.60
CA ARG A 138 0.49 24.45 -3.12
C ARG A 138 0.58 23.01 -2.61
N LEU A 139 -0.37 22.57 -1.78
CA LEU A 139 -0.40 21.19 -1.30
C LEU A 139 -0.57 20.19 -2.45
N LEU A 140 -1.47 20.49 -3.40
CA LEU A 140 -1.68 19.67 -4.59
C LEU A 140 -0.39 19.47 -5.36
N THR A 141 0.32 20.56 -5.69
CA THR A 141 1.52 20.51 -6.55
C THR A 141 2.77 20.04 -5.82
N ASP A 142 2.96 20.46 -4.57
CA ASP A 142 4.21 20.20 -3.85
C ASP A 142 4.22 18.83 -3.17
N GLN A 143 3.06 18.23 -2.89
CA GLN A 143 2.98 16.99 -2.13
C GLN A 143 2.09 15.93 -2.79
N TYR A 144 0.83 16.26 -3.06
CA TYR A 144 -0.15 15.25 -3.44
C TYR A 144 0.10 14.66 -4.83
N LEU A 145 0.33 15.50 -5.85
CA LEU A 145 0.66 15.01 -7.21
C LEU A 145 1.94 14.17 -7.23
N LYS A 146 2.91 14.47 -6.38
CA LYS A 146 4.14 13.66 -6.26
C LYS A 146 3.85 12.27 -5.68
N ALA A 147 2.98 12.19 -4.68
CA ALA A 147 2.57 10.91 -4.09
C ALA A 147 1.81 10.05 -5.11
N ILE A 148 0.90 10.66 -5.88
CA ILE A 148 0.15 9.98 -6.94
C ILE A 148 1.07 9.59 -8.12
N ALA A 149 2.02 10.43 -8.50
CA ALA A 149 3.01 10.09 -9.52
C ALA A 149 3.85 8.88 -9.10
N PHE A 150 4.25 8.81 -7.83
CA PHE A 150 4.95 7.66 -7.28
C PHE A 150 4.10 6.39 -7.33
N PHE A 151 2.83 6.46 -6.91
CA PHE A 151 1.85 5.38 -7.06
C PHE A 151 1.75 4.89 -8.51
N TRP A 152 1.60 5.84 -9.45
CA TRP A 152 1.48 5.53 -10.87
C TRP A 152 2.74 4.88 -11.43
N LEU A 153 3.94 5.38 -11.10
CA LEU A 153 5.22 4.80 -11.51
C LEU A 153 5.38 3.37 -11.00
N LEU A 154 5.07 3.11 -9.73
CA LEU A 154 5.08 1.76 -9.17
C LEU A 154 4.11 0.83 -9.92
N ALA A 155 2.88 1.30 -10.16
CA ALA A 155 1.82 0.52 -10.80
C ALA A 155 2.12 0.19 -12.27
N THR A 156 2.92 1.02 -12.97
CA THR A 156 3.14 0.91 -14.42
C THR A 156 4.48 0.33 -14.82
N ILE A 157 5.56 0.66 -14.10
CA ILE A 157 6.93 0.24 -14.43
C ILE A 157 7.21 -1.20 -13.96
N ILE A 158 6.55 -1.64 -12.88
CA ILE A 158 6.75 -2.97 -12.32
C ILE A 158 5.87 -3.97 -13.08
N THR A 159 6.47 -4.71 -14.02
CA THR A 159 5.76 -5.60 -14.96
C THR A 159 6.14 -7.08 -14.80
N THR A 160 7.15 -7.39 -13.96
CA THR A 160 7.65 -8.74 -13.75
C THR A 160 7.85 -9.07 -12.27
N PRO A 161 7.79 -10.36 -11.86
CA PRO A 161 8.08 -10.78 -10.49
C PRO A 161 9.47 -10.35 -10.02
N GLY A 162 10.47 -10.38 -10.90
CA GLY A 162 11.83 -9.92 -10.59
C GLY A 162 11.90 -8.43 -10.24
N ARG A 163 11.20 -7.56 -11.00
CA ARG A 163 11.11 -6.13 -10.71
C ARG A 163 10.33 -5.85 -9.42
N LEU A 164 9.22 -6.58 -9.21
CA LEU A 164 8.45 -6.46 -7.97
C LEU A 164 9.32 -6.82 -6.76
N ARG A 165 10.04 -7.95 -6.83
CA ARG A 165 10.97 -8.35 -5.78
C ARG A 165 12.10 -7.34 -5.60
N GLY A 166 12.64 -6.76 -6.69
CA GLY A 166 13.68 -5.75 -6.66
C GLY A 166 13.26 -4.49 -5.92
N ILE A 167 12.08 -3.94 -6.21
CA ILE A 167 11.58 -2.74 -5.51
C ILE A 167 11.24 -3.02 -4.05
N VAL A 168 10.71 -4.22 -3.73
CA VAL A 168 10.48 -4.61 -2.34
C VAL A 168 11.80 -4.74 -1.58
N TRP A 169 12.85 -5.30 -2.19
CA TRP A 169 14.20 -5.29 -1.62
C TRP A 169 14.73 -3.86 -1.41
N THR A 170 14.50 -2.96 -2.35
CA THR A 170 14.90 -1.54 -2.19
C THR A 170 14.26 -0.93 -0.94
N LEU A 171 12.94 -1.11 -0.75
CA LEU A 171 12.24 -0.63 0.44
C LEU A 171 12.81 -1.24 1.72
N VAL A 172 13.02 -2.56 1.72
CA VAL A 172 13.54 -3.30 2.88
C VAL A 172 14.96 -2.87 3.22
N LEU A 173 15.84 -2.69 2.24
CA LEU A 173 17.22 -2.22 2.48
C LEU A 173 17.24 -0.77 2.99
N CYS A 174 16.34 0.09 2.54
CA CYS A 174 16.19 1.45 3.08
C CYS A 174 15.76 1.46 4.56
N ALA A 175 15.11 0.39 5.06
CA ALA A 175 14.77 0.30 6.48
C ALA A 175 16.01 0.15 7.38
N ILE A 176 17.15 -0.31 6.86
CA ILE A 176 18.39 -0.47 7.63
C ILE A 176 18.86 0.87 8.21
N PRO A 177 19.15 1.91 7.39
CA PRO A 177 19.54 3.21 7.94
C PRO A 177 18.40 3.90 8.70
N LEU A 178 17.13 3.71 8.30
CA LEU A 178 15.99 4.29 9.00
C LEU A 178 15.89 3.77 10.45
N ALA A 179 15.82 2.45 10.62
CA ALA A 179 15.71 1.82 11.93
C ALA A 179 17.04 1.91 12.70
N GLY A 180 18.16 1.73 12.01
CA GLY A 180 19.50 1.81 12.62
C GLY A 180 19.79 3.16 13.23
N THR A 181 19.45 4.26 12.54
CA THR A 181 19.58 5.62 13.09
C THR A 181 18.67 5.84 14.31
N GLY A 182 17.42 5.36 14.26
CA GLY A 182 16.51 5.44 15.39
C GLY A 182 17.05 4.72 16.64
N ILE A 183 17.58 3.51 16.45
CA ILE A 183 18.19 2.72 17.54
C ILE A 183 19.47 3.40 18.02
N TRP A 184 20.31 3.91 17.11
CA TRP A 184 21.51 4.65 17.45
C TRP A 184 21.19 5.89 18.29
N HIS A 185 20.20 6.70 17.91
CA HIS A 185 19.78 7.87 18.67
C HIS A 185 19.31 7.48 20.08
N TYR A 186 18.59 6.36 20.21
CA TYR A 186 18.17 5.85 21.52
C TYR A 186 19.36 5.45 22.39
N LEU A 187 20.32 4.68 21.85
CA LEU A 187 21.48 4.19 22.59
C LEU A 187 22.49 5.29 22.93
N SER A 188 22.65 6.29 22.06
CA SER A 188 23.58 7.42 22.26
C SER A 188 22.98 8.57 23.07
N GLY A 189 21.70 8.48 23.46
CA GLY A 189 21.03 9.56 24.18
C GLY A 189 20.74 10.81 23.30
N HIS A 190 20.78 10.66 21.96
CA HIS A 190 20.35 11.72 21.05
C HIS A 190 18.84 11.82 21.02
N VAL A 191 18.29 12.51 21.98
CA VAL A 191 16.87 12.64 22.25
C VAL A 191 16.47 14.09 22.26
N MET A 192 15.20 14.37 21.94
CA MET A 192 14.59 15.68 22.08
C MET A 192 13.50 15.62 23.14
N GLU A 193 13.43 16.63 23.96
CA GLU A 193 12.29 16.82 24.86
C GLU A 193 11.07 17.22 24.03
N THR A 194 9.97 16.49 24.21
CA THR A 194 8.74 16.75 23.47
C THR A 194 7.62 17.00 24.47
N GLY A 195 7.04 18.21 24.43
CA GLY A 195 5.94 18.63 25.31
C GLY A 195 6.43 19.33 26.58
N GLN A 196 5.47 19.80 27.37
CA GLN A 196 5.73 20.60 28.61
C GLN A 196 6.32 19.77 29.75
N ASP A 197 6.28 18.46 29.70
CA ASP A 197 6.62 17.54 30.78
C ASP A 197 7.95 16.79 30.59
N GLY A 198 8.84 17.28 29.74
CA GLY A 198 10.17 16.69 29.58
C GLY A 198 10.15 15.27 29.01
N LEU A 199 9.13 14.90 28.21
CA LEU A 199 9.08 13.61 27.58
C LEU A 199 10.20 13.47 26.55
N VAL A 200 11.15 12.63 26.87
CA VAL A 200 12.30 12.37 26.02
C VAL A 200 11.94 11.37 24.93
N ARG A 201 12.15 11.75 23.66
CA ARG A 201 11.95 10.89 22.48
C ARG A 201 13.15 11.00 21.56
N ILE A 202 13.41 9.93 20.78
CA ILE A 202 14.43 10.00 19.74
C ILE A 202 14.07 11.05 18.70
N VAL A 203 15.09 11.64 18.10
CA VAL A 203 14.94 12.36 16.83
C VAL A 203 14.76 11.31 15.75
N GLY A 204 13.77 11.46 14.88
CA GLY A 204 13.59 10.55 13.75
C GLY A 204 14.78 10.59 12.79
N TYR A 205 14.72 9.77 11.74
CA TYR A 205 15.76 9.75 10.72
C TYR A 205 15.88 11.12 10.06
N MET A 206 17.08 11.67 9.99
CA MET A 206 17.41 12.99 9.41
C MET A 206 16.86 14.22 10.16
N GLY A 207 16.45 14.07 11.41
CA GLY A 207 15.94 15.19 12.19
C GLY A 207 14.70 15.85 11.57
N SER A 208 14.54 17.15 11.78
CA SER A 208 13.35 17.90 11.31
C SER A 208 13.26 18.07 9.78
N SER A 209 14.30 17.74 9.03
CA SER A 209 14.35 17.96 7.57
C SER A 209 13.98 16.73 6.73
N GLY A 210 13.86 15.55 7.32
CA GLY A 210 13.51 14.30 6.65
C GLY A 210 12.03 13.98 6.72
N LEU A 211 11.52 13.20 5.75
CA LEU A 211 10.13 12.71 5.75
C LEU A 211 9.81 11.85 6.98
N THR A 212 10.81 11.21 7.56
CA THR A 212 10.69 10.39 8.78
C THR A 212 11.39 11.05 9.98
N GLY A 213 11.52 12.38 9.96
CA GLY A 213 12.15 13.16 11.02
C GLY A 213 11.34 13.13 12.33
N ASN A 214 10.02 13.04 12.22
CA ASN A 214 9.15 12.78 13.38
C ASN A 214 9.20 11.29 13.74
N PRO A 215 9.38 10.94 15.03
CA PRO A 215 9.39 9.54 15.46
C PRO A 215 8.09 8.77 15.15
N ASN A 216 6.94 9.43 15.05
CA ASN A 216 5.70 8.77 14.66
C ASN A 216 5.73 8.36 13.17
N ASP A 217 6.27 9.23 12.31
CA ASP A 217 6.38 8.98 10.87
C ASP A 217 7.43 7.89 10.58
N LEU A 218 8.53 7.87 11.37
CA LEU A 218 9.51 6.78 11.34
C LEU A 218 8.84 5.45 11.73
N ALA A 219 8.07 5.41 12.82
CA ALA A 219 7.35 4.22 13.25
C ALA A 219 6.35 3.75 12.19
N LEU A 220 5.62 4.66 11.55
CA LEU A 220 4.71 4.35 10.45
C LEU A 220 5.47 3.71 9.29
N MET A 221 6.54 4.35 8.80
CA MET A 221 7.30 3.84 7.65
C MET A 221 7.86 2.45 7.91
N LEU A 222 8.42 2.21 9.09
CA LEU A 222 8.90 0.90 9.48
C LEU A 222 7.78 -0.14 9.53
N ASN A 223 6.60 0.21 10.06
CA ASN A 223 5.42 -0.67 10.07
C ASN A 223 4.94 -1.06 8.65
N LEU A 224 5.13 -0.19 7.66
CA LEU A 224 4.82 -0.52 6.26
C LEU A 224 5.86 -1.47 5.64
N ILE A 225 7.13 -1.40 6.07
CA ILE A 225 8.24 -2.19 5.52
C ILE A 225 8.38 -3.56 6.20
N ILE A 226 8.13 -3.66 7.51
CA ILE A 226 8.25 -4.92 8.27
C ILE A 226 7.52 -6.09 7.60
N PRO A 227 6.25 -5.96 7.14
CA PRO A 227 5.56 -7.06 6.46
C PRO A 227 6.20 -7.45 5.13
N LEU A 228 6.76 -6.47 4.41
CA LEU A 228 7.45 -6.71 3.14
C LEU A 228 8.76 -7.48 3.38
N ALA A 229 9.50 -7.13 4.44
CA ALA A 229 10.68 -7.87 4.86
C ALA A 229 10.33 -9.31 5.27
N GLY A 230 9.25 -9.50 6.05
CA GLY A 230 8.72 -10.82 6.39
C GLY A 230 8.32 -11.63 5.15
N ALA A 231 7.71 -11.00 4.15
CA ALA A 231 7.36 -11.64 2.88
C ALA A 231 8.61 -12.10 2.10
N LEU A 232 9.67 -11.27 2.06
CA LEU A 232 10.96 -11.65 1.49
C LEU A 232 11.62 -12.79 2.26
N ALA A 233 11.57 -12.78 3.60
CA ALA A 233 12.07 -13.87 4.43
C ALA A 233 11.38 -15.20 4.13
N LEU A 234 10.06 -15.17 3.86
CA LEU A 234 9.28 -16.35 3.49
C LEU A 234 9.55 -16.85 2.06
N SER A 235 9.96 -15.96 1.15
CA SER A 235 10.17 -16.29 -0.28
C SER A 235 11.65 -16.45 -0.66
N SER A 236 12.59 -16.16 0.24
CA SER A 236 14.02 -16.26 0.00
C SER A 236 14.65 -17.47 0.71
N ARG A 237 15.90 -17.80 0.34
CA ARG A 237 16.71 -18.86 0.94
C ARG A 237 18.09 -18.33 1.33
N GLY A 238 18.81 -19.06 2.18
CA GLY A 238 20.19 -18.73 2.56
C GLY A 238 20.35 -17.31 3.13
N ALA A 239 21.41 -16.63 2.74
CA ALA A 239 21.77 -15.29 3.22
C ALA A 239 20.67 -14.22 2.98
N ALA A 240 19.95 -14.29 1.86
CA ALA A 240 18.86 -13.36 1.57
C ALA A 240 17.69 -13.51 2.56
N ARG A 241 17.37 -14.75 2.98
CA ARG A 241 16.37 -14.99 4.02
C ARG A 241 16.83 -14.43 5.38
N LEU A 242 18.09 -14.69 5.74
CA LEU A 242 18.66 -14.18 6.99
C LEU A 242 18.64 -12.64 7.01
N LEU A 243 19.09 -11.99 5.94
CA LEU A 243 19.07 -10.53 5.81
C LEU A 243 17.64 -9.97 5.93
N ALA A 244 16.68 -10.52 5.21
CA ALA A 244 15.29 -10.06 5.28
C ALA A 244 14.70 -10.21 6.70
N THR A 245 15.01 -11.33 7.39
CA THR A 245 14.59 -11.55 8.77
C THR A 245 15.26 -10.56 9.72
N ALA A 246 16.58 -10.34 9.57
CA ALA A 246 17.32 -9.38 10.39
C ALA A 246 16.77 -7.96 10.23
N VAL A 247 16.44 -7.54 8.99
CA VAL A 247 15.85 -6.23 8.74
C VAL A 247 14.44 -6.12 9.32
N ALA A 248 13.63 -7.18 9.26
CA ALA A 248 12.32 -7.19 9.92
C ALA A 248 12.45 -6.99 11.44
N LEU A 249 13.36 -7.70 12.08
CA LEU A 249 13.64 -7.56 13.52
C LEU A 249 14.22 -6.18 13.87
N LEU A 250 15.14 -5.67 13.06
CA LEU A 250 15.67 -4.31 13.18
C LEU A 250 14.55 -3.26 13.09
N GLY A 251 13.62 -3.46 12.15
CA GLY A 251 12.44 -2.60 11.99
C GLY A 251 11.54 -2.61 13.22
N VAL A 252 11.29 -3.79 13.81
CA VAL A 252 10.53 -3.92 15.08
C VAL A 252 11.22 -3.16 16.20
N GLY A 253 12.54 -3.34 16.38
CA GLY A 253 13.33 -2.58 17.34
C GLY A 253 13.25 -1.07 17.07
N GLY A 254 13.36 -0.66 15.80
CA GLY A 254 13.20 0.73 15.37
C GLY A 254 11.85 1.33 15.76
N VAL A 255 10.74 0.60 15.58
CA VAL A 255 9.41 1.06 16.02
C VAL A 255 9.36 1.23 17.54
N ILE A 256 9.89 0.28 18.31
CA ILE A 256 9.87 0.32 19.77
C ILE A 256 10.58 1.57 20.30
N VAL A 257 11.80 1.87 19.81
CA VAL A 257 12.59 3.01 20.29
C VAL A 257 12.00 4.39 19.90
N THR A 258 11.00 4.44 19.03
CA THR A 258 10.29 5.69 18.72
C THR A 258 9.36 6.15 19.86
N PHE A 259 9.02 5.29 20.80
CA PHE A 259 8.01 5.54 21.84
C PHE A 259 6.66 6.01 21.27
N SER A 260 6.31 5.61 20.05
CA SER A 260 5.06 5.96 19.39
C SER A 260 3.92 5.03 19.79
N ARG A 261 2.90 5.54 20.47
CA ARG A 261 1.66 4.78 20.79
C ARG A 261 0.98 4.28 19.51
N ALA A 262 0.85 5.14 18.51
CA ALA A 262 0.29 4.80 17.21
C ALA A 262 1.14 3.75 16.49
N GLY A 263 2.48 3.91 16.54
CA GLY A 263 3.43 2.93 15.99
C GLY A 263 3.30 1.57 16.65
N PHE A 264 3.10 1.52 17.97
CA PHE A 264 2.88 0.26 18.71
C PHE A 264 1.57 -0.43 18.30
N LEU A 265 0.47 0.31 18.21
CA LEU A 265 -0.82 -0.24 17.78
C LEU A 265 -0.75 -0.79 16.35
N ALA A 266 -0.11 -0.05 15.44
CA ALA A 266 0.12 -0.52 14.08
C ALA A 266 1.03 -1.75 14.03
N LEU A 267 2.09 -1.80 14.87
CA LEU A 267 2.97 -2.97 14.98
C LEU A 267 2.23 -4.19 15.49
N THR A 268 1.40 -4.02 16.51
CA THR A 268 0.56 -5.10 17.06
C THR A 268 -0.38 -5.67 16.00
N ALA A 269 -1.06 -4.81 15.25
CA ALA A 269 -1.90 -5.22 14.12
C ALA A 269 -1.08 -5.93 13.02
N THR A 270 0.11 -5.42 12.71
CA THR A 270 1.05 -6.01 11.75
C THR A 270 1.46 -7.42 12.15
N LEU A 271 1.92 -7.61 13.40
CA LEU A 271 2.37 -8.90 13.91
C LEU A 271 1.23 -9.89 14.02
N PHE A 272 0.04 -9.44 14.46
CA PHE A 272 -1.16 -10.26 14.49
C PHE A 272 -1.56 -10.75 13.09
N MET A 273 -1.64 -9.84 12.12
CA MET A 273 -1.98 -10.22 10.74
C MET A 273 -0.91 -11.13 10.12
N PHE A 274 0.37 -10.88 10.43
CA PHE A 274 1.45 -11.74 9.96
C PHE A 274 1.37 -13.14 10.59
N MET A 275 0.99 -13.24 11.86
CA MET A 275 0.67 -14.51 12.53
C MET A 275 -0.43 -15.27 11.77
N VAL A 276 -1.53 -14.61 11.42
CA VAL A 276 -2.62 -15.20 10.63
C VAL A 276 -2.10 -15.72 9.28
N VAL A 277 -1.21 -14.97 8.62
CA VAL A 277 -0.56 -15.40 7.37
C VAL A 277 0.26 -16.68 7.58
N LEU A 278 1.09 -16.75 8.62
CA LEU A 278 1.92 -17.91 8.94
C LEU A 278 1.08 -19.16 9.24
N VAL A 279 0.02 -19.02 10.02
CA VAL A 279 -0.91 -20.11 10.33
C VAL A 279 -1.60 -20.62 9.05
N ARG A 280 -2.11 -19.71 8.23
CA ARG A 280 -2.72 -20.07 6.92
C ARG A 280 -1.75 -20.75 5.96
N ARG A 281 -0.45 -20.50 6.09
CA ARG A 281 0.61 -21.14 5.30
C ARG A 281 1.10 -22.46 5.88
N LYS A 282 0.51 -22.92 7.00
CA LYS A 282 0.93 -24.11 7.75
C LYS A 282 2.42 -24.06 8.16
N SER A 283 2.96 -22.85 8.37
CA SER A 283 4.33 -22.63 8.84
C SER A 283 4.34 -22.60 10.37
N GLY A 284 3.99 -23.72 11.01
CA GLY A 284 3.80 -23.81 12.46
C GLY A 284 5.01 -23.35 13.27
N GLY A 285 6.23 -23.78 12.91
CA GLY A 285 7.45 -23.35 13.58
C GLY A 285 7.67 -21.84 13.53
N ALA A 286 7.44 -21.21 12.36
CA ALA A 286 7.57 -19.75 12.24
C ALA A 286 6.46 -19.02 13.00
N ALA A 287 5.25 -19.56 13.05
CA ALA A 287 4.15 -18.99 13.83
C ALA A 287 4.44 -19.06 15.33
N ILE A 288 4.94 -20.18 15.82
CA ILE A 288 5.36 -20.34 17.22
C ILE A 288 6.51 -19.39 17.55
N ALA A 289 7.54 -19.29 16.70
CA ALA A 289 8.64 -18.37 16.90
C ALA A 289 8.17 -16.91 16.98
N LEU A 290 7.29 -16.49 16.07
CA LEU A 290 6.69 -15.14 16.11
C LEU A 290 5.87 -14.94 17.39
N PHE A 291 5.07 -15.92 17.79
CA PHE A 291 4.28 -15.86 19.02
C PHE A 291 5.17 -15.68 20.26
N LEU A 292 6.26 -16.43 20.37
CA LEU A 292 7.23 -16.31 21.47
C LEU A 292 7.93 -14.94 21.46
N ILE A 293 8.28 -14.41 20.27
CA ILE A 293 8.83 -13.06 20.13
C ILE A 293 7.81 -12.03 20.63
N VAL A 294 6.56 -12.10 20.17
CA VAL A 294 5.49 -11.16 20.61
C VAL A 294 5.28 -11.23 22.12
N LEU A 295 5.29 -12.42 22.68
CA LEU A 295 5.12 -12.63 24.12
C LEU A 295 6.31 -12.06 24.94
N SER A 296 7.52 -12.07 24.39
CA SER A 296 8.70 -11.52 25.05
C SER A 296 8.83 -10.00 24.97
N VAL A 297 8.18 -9.36 23.99
CA VAL A 297 8.27 -7.89 23.78
C VAL A 297 7.94 -7.08 25.03
N PRO A 298 6.82 -7.33 25.78
CA PRO A 298 6.52 -6.55 26.99
C PRO A 298 7.61 -6.57 28.05
N ALA A 299 8.30 -7.71 28.22
CA ALA A 299 9.41 -7.85 29.18
C ALA A 299 10.67 -7.08 28.74
N LEU A 300 10.81 -6.77 27.45
CA LEU A 300 11.93 -6.05 26.87
C LEU A 300 11.68 -4.54 26.74
N LEU A 301 10.43 -4.08 26.97
CA LEU A 301 10.11 -2.68 26.86
C LEU A 301 10.68 -1.89 28.05
N PRO A 302 11.27 -0.69 27.79
CA PRO A 302 11.66 0.23 28.85
C PRO A 302 10.42 0.62 29.70
N LYS A 303 10.59 0.73 31.02
CA LYS A 303 9.49 1.10 31.95
C LYS A 303 8.80 2.39 31.51
N SER A 304 9.55 3.40 31.10
CA SER A 304 9.01 4.66 30.57
C SER A 304 8.11 4.48 29.34
N TYR A 305 8.36 3.45 28.53
CA TYR A 305 7.49 3.13 27.38
C TYR A 305 6.23 2.41 27.83
N VAL A 306 6.33 1.47 28.79
CA VAL A 306 5.15 0.80 29.37
C VAL A 306 4.22 1.83 30.03
N ASP A 307 4.76 2.76 30.81
CA ASP A 307 4.02 3.85 31.42
C ASP A 307 3.30 4.71 30.36
N ARG A 308 3.97 4.98 29.24
CA ARG A 308 3.38 5.69 28.10
C ARG A 308 2.28 4.88 27.40
N LEU A 309 2.43 3.56 27.27
CA LEU A 309 1.42 2.70 26.66
C LEU A 309 0.17 2.59 27.57
N SER A 310 0.32 2.63 28.89
CA SER A 310 -0.80 2.63 29.83
C SER A 310 -1.75 3.82 29.62
N THR A 311 -1.24 4.95 29.10
CA THR A 311 -2.06 6.12 28.77
C THR A 311 -2.98 5.91 27.55
N ILE A 312 -2.87 4.79 26.80
CA ILE A 312 -3.82 4.41 25.74
C ILE A 312 -5.18 4.08 26.37
N THR A 313 -5.17 3.37 27.51
CA THR A 313 -6.38 2.96 28.22
C THR A 313 -6.82 3.99 29.25
N ASN A 314 -5.89 4.79 29.79
CA ASN A 314 -6.18 5.83 30.78
C ASN A 314 -5.63 7.19 30.30
N MET A 315 -6.45 7.91 29.52
CA MET A 315 -6.07 9.22 28.95
C MET A 315 -5.82 10.30 30.04
N GLN A 316 -6.35 10.14 31.24
CA GLN A 316 -6.14 11.13 32.33
C GLN A 316 -4.70 11.11 32.83
N GLN A 317 -3.99 10.01 32.67
CA GLN A 317 -2.57 9.88 33.04
C GLN A 317 -1.62 10.41 31.93
N ASP A 318 -2.15 10.83 30.77
CA ASP A 318 -1.33 11.43 29.71
C ASP A 318 -0.94 12.86 30.05
N LYS A 319 0.18 13.02 30.76
CA LYS A 319 0.76 14.33 31.15
C LYS A 319 1.03 15.25 29.95
N THR A 320 1.21 14.69 28.74
CA THR A 320 1.46 15.49 27.53
C THR A 320 0.20 16.16 26.98
N GLY A 321 -0.99 15.81 27.47
CA GLY A 321 -2.28 16.31 26.96
C GLY A 321 -2.58 15.93 25.49
N SER A 322 -1.69 15.16 24.87
CA SER A 322 -1.77 14.83 23.43
C SER A 322 -2.97 13.94 23.13
N ALA A 323 -3.34 13.01 24.03
CA ALA A 323 -4.49 12.13 23.82
C ALA A 323 -5.80 12.91 23.96
N GLN A 324 -5.94 13.72 25.02
CA GLN A 324 -7.11 14.55 25.24
C GLN A 324 -7.32 15.56 24.11
N GLY A 325 -6.21 16.19 23.65
CA GLY A 325 -6.26 17.11 22.53
C GLY A 325 -6.77 16.47 21.25
N ARG A 326 -6.28 15.27 20.92
CA ARG A 326 -6.75 14.52 19.74
C ARG A 326 -8.22 14.11 19.85
N TYR A 327 -8.66 13.69 21.03
CA TYR A 327 -10.06 13.34 21.26
C TYR A 327 -11.00 14.54 21.04
N LYS A 328 -10.63 15.73 21.58
CA LYS A 328 -11.36 16.97 21.31
C LYS A 328 -11.36 17.33 19.82
N ASP A 329 -10.22 17.16 19.15
CA ASP A 329 -10.10 17.42 17.71
C ASP A 329 -10.99 16.53 16.86
N LEU A 330 -11.27 15.26 17.28
CA LEU A 330 -12.22 14.38 16.58
C LEU A 330 -13.63 14.97 16.58
N GLY A 331 -14.11 15.47 17.74
CA GLY A 331 -15.43 16.09 17.86
C GLY A 331 -15.55 17.33 16.96
N ILE A 332 -14.55 18.24 17.02
CA ILE A 332 -14.50 19.44 16.18
C ILE A 332 -14.43 19.08 14.69
N ALA A 333 -13.64 18.08 14.33
CA ALA A 333 -13.55 17.65 12.93
C ALA A 333 -14.89 17.11 12.40
N LEU A 334 -15.63 16.34 13.21
CA LEU A 334 -16.97 15.86 12.85
C LEU A 334 -17.97 17.02 12.70
N GLU A 335 -17.88 18.03 13.55
CA GLU A 335 -18.68 19.25 13.44
C GLU A 335 -18.38 19.99 12.12
N VAL A 336 -17.09 20.19 11.79
CA VAL A 336 -16.67 20.82 10.52
C VAL A 336 -17.19 20.02 9.32
N VAL A 337 -17.12 18.69 9.35
CA VAL A 337 -17.66 17.83 8.30
C VAL A 337 -19.17 17.97 8.18
N SER A 338 -19.91 18.07 9.29
CA SER A 338 -21.37 18.22 9.27
C SER A 338 -21.82 19.53 8.61
N HIS A 339 -21.01 20.59 8.72
CA HIS A 339 -21.27 21.89 8.06
C HIS A 339 -20.79 21.93 6.60
N ASN A 340 -19.83 21.08 6.22
CA ASN A 340 -19.26 21.05 4.88
C ASN A 340 -19.24 19.62 4.28
N PRO A 341 -20.39 18.90 4.20
CA PRO A 341 -20.38 17.46 3.97
C PRO A 341 -20.00 17.05 2.54
N ILE A 342 -20.19 17.92 1.55
CA ILE A 342 -19.98 17.57 0.13
C ILE A 342 -18.58 18.00 -0.32
N ILE A 343 -18.25 19.28 -0.19
CA ILE A 343 -17.02 19.86 -0.76
C ILE A 343 -15.86 19.82 0.24
N GLY A 344 -16.20 19.83 1.53
CA GLY A 344 -15.21 20.03 2.59
C GLY A 344 -14.76 21.49 2.68
N VAL A 345 -13.64 21.72 3.34
CA VAL A 345 -13.06 23.07 3.56
C VAL A 345 -11.95 23.39 2.54
N GLY A 346 -11.64 22.47 1.66
CA GLY A 346 -10.58 22.56 0.67
C GLY A 346 -9.36 21.72 1.01
N LEU A 347 -8.66 21.26 -0.02
CA LEU A 347 -7.51 20.37 0.07
C LEU A 347 -6.44 20.92 1.04
N GLY A 348 -6.19 20.19 2.16
CA GLY A 348 -5.18 20.53 3.17
C GLY A 348 -5.53 21.73 4.04
N GLN A 349 -6.81 22.08 4.15
CA GLN A 349 -7.25 23.23 4.97
C GLN A 349 -7.82 22.81 6.33
N ASP A 350 -7.71 21.53 6.70
CA ASP A 350 -8.15 21.01 7.99
C ASP A 350 -7.59 21.79 9.19
N MET A 351 -6.32 22.18 9.13
CA MET A 351 -5.68 22.96 10.19
C MET A 351 -6.33 24.34 10.36
N ILE A 352 -6.66 25.04 9.28
CA ILE A 352 -7.32 26.35 9.32
C ILE A 352 -8.74 26.18 9.85
N ALA A 353 -9.51 25.23 9.32
CA ALA A 353 -10.88 24.99 9.72
C ALA A 353 -11.01 24.62 11.21
N LEU A 354 -10.15 23.71 11.70
CA LEU A 354 -10.16 23.35 13.11
C LEU A 354 -9.71 24.50 14.02
N ASN A 355 -8.75 25.33 13.57
CA ASN A 355 -8.33 26.49 14.35
C ASN A 355 -9.47 27.52 14.50
N GLN A 356 -10.21 27.80 13.41
CA GLN A 356 -11.38 28.66 13.43
C GLN A 356 -12.47 28.10 14.35
N ALA A 357 -12.80 26.81 14.22
CA ALA A 357 -13.82 26.16 15.04
C ALA A 357 -13.47 26.12 16.55
N ARG A 358 -12.16 26.07 16.88
CA ARG A 358 -11.70 26.15 18.28
C ARG A 358 -11.78 27.55 18.89
N GLY A 359 -11.87 28.60 18.07
CA GLY A 359 -11.75 29.97 18.55
C GLY A 359 -10.41 30.30 19.24
N GLN A 360 -9.36 29.53 18.97
CA GLN A 360 -8.04 29.58 19.58
C GLN A 360 -6.94 29.65 18.53
N SER A 361 -5.76 30.19 18.89
CA SER A 361 -4.58 30.26 18.02
C SER A 361 -3.80 28.96 17.94
N THR A 362 -4.42 27.81 18.17
CA THR A 362 -3.74 26.51 18.17
C THR A 362 -3.79 25.87 16.78
N TRP A 363 -2.69 25.99 16.07
CA TRP A 363 -2.51 25.42 14.72
C TRP A 363 -2.16 23.93 14.80
N ARG A 364 -3.17 23.08 14.68
CA ARG A 364 -3.01 21.63 14.74
C ARG A 364 -3.96 20.94 13.76
N SER A 365 -3.42 20.08 12.94
CA SER A 365 -4.12 19.25 11.97
C SER A 365 -4.95 18.15 12.63
N VAL A 366 -5.92 17.61 11.92
CA VAL A 366 -6.61 16.37 12.29
C VAL A 366 -5.63 15.20 12.27
N HIS A 367 -5.37 14.61 13.44
CA HIS A 367 -4.47 13.44 13.52
C HIS A 367 -5.21 12.14 13.17
N ASN A 368 -5.91 12.14 12.05
CA ASN A 368 -6.67 11.00 11.52
C ASN A 368 -6.87 11.21 10.01
N VAL A 369 -6.25 10.37 9.20
CA VAL A 369 -6.30 10.46 7.72
C VAL A 369 -7.74 10.44 7.20
N TYR A 370 -8.60 9.60 7.79
CA TYR A 370 -9.98 9.45 7.33
C TYR A 370 -10.78 10.73 7.53
N LEU A 371 -10.67 11.30 8.72
CA LEU A 371 -11.28 12.58 9.02
C LEU A 371 -10.61 13.72 8.26
N GLN A 372 -9.30 13.66 8.02
CA GLN A 372 -8.60 14.65 7.22
C GLN A 372 -9.19 14.71 5.80
N TYR A 373 -9.40 13.55 5.14
CA TYR A 373 -10.11 13.51 3.86
C TYR A 373 -11.54 14.03 3.95
N ALA A 374 -12.28 13.67 5.02
CA ALA A 374 -13.65 14.11 5.19
C ALA A 374 -13.76 15.62 5.46
N VAL A 375 -12.87 16.21 6.24
CA VAL A 375 -12.79 17.65 6.51
C VAL A 375 -12.39 18.41 5.24
N ASP A 376 -11.32 17.99 4.58
CA ASP A 376 -10.74 18.71 3.45
C ASP A 376 -11.58 18.59 2.17
N LEU A 377 -12.09 17.39 1.86
CA LEU A 377 -12.72 17.06 0.58
C LEU A 377 -14.17 16.57 0.71
N GLY A 378 -14.74 16.69 1.91
CA GLY A 378 -16.07 16.20 2.22
C GLY A 378 -16.18 14.67 2.24
N VAL A 379 -17.38 14.18 2.46
CA VAL A 379 -17.72 12.75 2.43
C VAL A 379 -17.33 12.09 1.09
N PRO A 380 -17.52 12.72 -0.10
CA PRO A 380 -17.07 12.11 -1.36
C PRO A 380 -15.56 11.87 -1.41
N GLY A 381 -14.72 12.80 -0.94
CA GLY A 381 -13.28 12.61 -0.88
C GLY A 381 -12.87 11.44 0.04
N PHE A 382 -13.50 11.36 1.22
CA PHE A 382 -13.31 10.23 2.13
C PHE A 382 -13.72 8.91 1.48
N LEU A 383 -14.87 8.83 0.83
CA LEU A 383 -15.37 7.61 0.18
C LEU A 383 -14.47 7.17 -0.97
N LEU A 384 -13.97 8.08 -1.79
CA LEU A 384 -13.01 7.78 -2.86
C LEU A 384 -11.71 7.20 -2.28
N PHE A 385 -11.18 7.80 -1.21
CA PHE A 385 -9.98 7.28 -0.54
C PHE A 385 -10.21 5.89 0.06
N ALA A 386 -11.31 5.71 0.80
CA ALA A 386 -11.67 4.42 1.41
C ALA A 386 -11.86 3.33 0.34
N TRP A 387 -12.49 3.69 -0.78
CA TRP A 387 -12.68 2.80 -1.93
C TRP A 387 -11.35 2.40 -2.57
N LEU A 388 -10.43 3.36 -2.76
CA LEU A 388 -9.09 3.09 -3.27
C LEU A 388 -8.34 2.10 -2.36
N HIS A 389 -8.40 2.34 -1.04
CA HIS A 389 -7.78 1.44 -0.05
C HIS A 389 -8.36 0.02 -0.14
N LEU A 390 -9.69 -0.10 -0.19
CA LEU A 390 -10.39 -1.38 -0.31
C LEU A 390 -10.02 -2.11 -1.61
N LEU A 391 -9.97 -1.40 -2.75
CA LEU A 391 -9.58 -1.99 -4.03
C LEU A 391 -8.14 -2.52 -4.00
N CYS A 392 -7.20 -1.77 -3.43
CA CYS A 392 -5.81 -2.21 -3.29
C CYS A 392 -5.71 -3.46 -2.41
N PHE A 393 -6.42 -3.49 -1.28
CA PHE A 393 -6.46 -4.66 -0.40
C PHE A 393 -7.06 -5.88 -1.11
N ARG A 394 -8.20 -5.71 -1.77
CA ARG A 394 -8.87 -6.80 -2.54
C ARG A 394 -7.98 -7.32 -3.67
N SER A 395 -7.24 -6.44 -4.34
CA SER A 395 -6.30 -6.82 -5.40
C SER A 395 -5.16 -7.66 -4.87
N ALA A 396 -4.53 -7.28 -3.77
CA ALA A 396 -3.48 -8.06 -3.13
C ALA A 396 -4.02 -9.41 -2.62
N TRP A 397 -5.22 -9.41 -2.02
CA TRP A 397 -5.88 -10.65 -1.53
C TRP A 397 -6.25 -11.61 -2.68
N ALA A 398 -6.76 -11.08 -3.79
CA ALA A 398 -7.07 -11.89 -4.97
C ALA A 398 -5.82 -12.55 -5.56
N VAL A 399 -4.70 -11.81 -5.63
CA VAL A 399 -3.42 -12.37 -6.07
C VAL A 399 -2.94 -13.45 -5.12
N GLU A 400 -2.97 -13.24 -3.80
CA GLU A 400 -2.58 -14.27 -2.84
C GLU A 400 -3.40 -15.56 -3.01
N ARG A 401 -4.74 -15.43 -3.13
CA ARG A 401 -5.62 -16.58 -3.36
C ARG A 401 -5.31 -17.30 -4.66
N ARG A 402 -5.04 -16.57 -5.73
CA ARG A 402 -4.69 -17.16 -7.02
C ARG A 402 -3.33 -17.85 -6.95
N ALA A 403 -2.32 -17.17 -6.40
CA ALA A 403 -0.96 -17.68 -6.30
C ALA A 403 -0.83 -18.92 -5.40
N ARG A 404 -1.77 -19.17 -4.50
CA ARG A 404 -1.84 -20.42 -3.72
C ARG A 404 -2.39 -21.61 -4.51
N LYS A 405 -3.07 -21.36 -5.64
CA LYS A 405 -3.74 -22.40 -6.45
C LYS A 405 -3.02 -22.65 -7.77
N ASP A 406 -2.30 -21.66 -8.27
CA ASP A 406 -1.69 -21.66 -9.60
C ASP A 406 -0.16 -21.64 -9.48
N PRO A 407 0.54 -22.73 -9.85
CA PRO A 407 2.00 -22.82 -9.78
C PRO A 407 2.72 -21.72 -10.56
N ALA A 408 2.13 -21.26 -11.69
CA ALA A 408 2.74 -20.23 -12.54
C ALA A 408 3.00 -18.90 -11.81
N VAL A 409 2.25 -18.61 -10.75
CA VAL A 409 2.34 -17.37 -9.98
C VAL A 409 2.57 -17.62 -8.48
N ALA A 410 2.91 -18.86 -8.09
CA ALA A 410 3.06 -19.26 -6.68
C ALA A 410 4.09 -18.41 -5.91
N GLU A 411 5.14 -17.93 -6.58
CA GLU A 411 6.16 -17.08 -6.00
C GLU A 411 5.64 -15.69 -5.54
N LEU A 412 4.50 -15.24 -6.08
CA LEU A 412 3.88 -13.96 -5.70
C LEU A 412 3.11 -14.05 -4.37
N ALA A 413 2.74 -15.25 -3.90
CA ALA A 413 1.91 -15.42 -2.72
C ALA A 413 2.50 -14.80 -1.43
N PRO A 414 3.81 -14.91 -1.11
CA PRO A 414 4.39 -14.22 0.04
C PRO A 414 4.34 -12.71 -0.08
N LEU A 415 4.68 -12.16 -1.26
CA LEU A 415 4.68 -10.72 -1.50
C LEU A 415 3.25 -10.16 -1.42
N ALA A 416 2.27 -10.90 -1.95
CA ALA A 416 0.86 -10.53 -1.84
C ALA A 416 0.39 -10.45 -0.38
N ALA A 417 0.77 -11.42 0.44
CA ALA A 417 0.48 -11.40 1.88
C ALA A 417 1.18 -10.21 2.57
N GLY A 418 2.45 -9.94 2.25
CA GLY A 418 3.19 -8.79 2.79
C GLY A 418 2.50 -7.46 2.48
N VAL A 419 2.08 -7.24 1.23
CA VAL A 419 1.35 -6.04 0.81
C VAL A 419 0.01 -5.90 1.55
N GLN A 420 -0.75 -6.99 1.74
CA GLN A 420 -1.99 -6.97 2.53
C GLN A 420 -1.73 -6.53 3.97
N VAL A 421 -0.71 -7.11 4.61
CA VAL A 421 -0.37 -6.76 6.00
C VAL A 421 0.10 -5.30 6.09
N SER A 422 0.87 -4.80 5.11
CA SER A 422 1.25 -3.38 5.04
C SER A 422 0.04 -2.45 4.89
N LEU A 423 -0.97 -2.83 4.09
CA LEU A 423 -2.22 -2.06 3.98
C LEU A 423 -3.00 -2.05 5.31
N VAL A 424 -3.03 -3.17 6.05
CA VAL A 424 -3.65 -3.20 7.39
C VAL A 424 -2.83 -2.37 8.40
N ALA A 425 -1.51 -2.43 8.34
CA ALA A 425 -0.65 -1.57 9.16
C ALA A 425 -0.93 -0.08 8.91
N PHE A 426 -1.07 0.31 7.63
CA PHE A 426 -1.48 1.66 7.28
C PHE A 426 -2.88 1.99 7.81
N LEU A 427 -3.85 1.09 7.64
CA LEU A 427 -5.23 1.28 8.11
C LEU A 427 -5.27 1.67 9.59
N VAL A 428 -4.50 0.99 10.43
CA VAL A 428 -4.43 1.28 11.87
C VAL A 428 -3.65 2.56 12.14
N ALA A 429 -2.47 2.74 11.52
CA ALA A 429 -1.65 3.92 11.74
C ALA A 429 -2.35 5.21 11.30
N ALA A 430 -3.11 5.17 10.20
CA ALA A 430 -3.85 6.29 9.62
C ALA A 430 -4.89 6.91 10.58
N MET A 431 -5.35 6.15 11.57
CA MET A 431 -6.25 6.66 12.62
C MET A 431 -5.57 7.68 13.56
N PHE A 432 -4.24 7.79 13.51
CA PHE A 432 -3.47 8.59 14.46
C PHE A 432 -2.48 9.57 13.82
N HIS A 433 -2.50 9.69 12.48
CA HIS A 433 -1.55 10.52 11.72
C HIS A 433 -2.27 11.49 10.78
N PRO A 434 -1.74 12.73 10.60
CA PRO A 434 -2.26 13.71 9.63
C PRO A 434 -1.46 13.64 8.32
N ILE A 435 -1.55 12.52 7.60
CA ILE A 435 -0.69 12.22 6.43
C ILE A 435 -1.48 11.84 5.17
N ALA A 436 -2.70 12.34 5.04
CA ALA A 436 -3.63 11.99 3.96
C ALA A 436 -3.02 12.08 2.55
N TYR A 437 -2.24 13.13 2.29
CA TYR A 437 -1.72 13.44 0.94
C TYR A 437 -0.26 13.05 0.74
N GLN A 438 0.30 12.28 1.69
CA GLN A 438 1.70 11.86 1.65
C GLN A 438 1.86 10.50 0.95
N PHE A 439 3.08 10.19 0.57
CA PHE A 439 3.43 9.00 -0.23
C PHE A 439 3.23 7.66 0.50
N TYR A 440 3.05 7.62 1.81
CA TYR A 440 3.01 6.38 2.61
C TYR A 440 1.97 5.38 2.09
N PHE A 441 0.71 5.80 2.01
CA PHE A 441 -0.35 4.97 1.44
C PHE A 441 -0.09 4.64 -0.03
N PHE A 442 0.24 5.65 -0.82
CA PHE A 442 0.39 5.55 -2.26
C PHE A 442 1.52 4.62 -2.69
N SER A 443 2.57 4.46 -1.86
CA SER A 443 3.64 3.50 -2.10
C SER A 443 3.13 2.05 -2.03
N ILE A 444 2.37 1.70 -1.00
CA ILE A 444 1.84 0.34 -0.83
C ILE A 444 0.68 0.08 -1.80
N ALA A 445 -0.15 1.08 -2.07
CA ALA A 445 -1.19 1.01 -3.08
C ALA A 445 -0.62 0.75 -4.48
N GLY A 446 0.48 1.44 -4.87
CA GLY A 446 1.20 1.20 -6.12
C GLY A 446 1.75 -0.23 -6.22
N LEU A 447 2.30 -0.76 -5.12
CA LEU A 447 2.74 -2.16 -5.05
C LEU A 447 1.58 -3.14 -5.22
N ALA A 448 0.40 -2.85 -4.66
CA ALA A 448 -0.78 -3.71 -4.81
C ALA A 448 -1.26 -3.79 -6.27
N VAL A 449 -1.24 -2.66 -6.98
CA VAL A 449 -1.57 -2.61 -8.42
C VAL A 449 -0.50 -3.31 -9.26
N ALA A 450 0.79 -3.05 -8.98
CA ALA A 450 1.91 -3.71 -9.64
C ALA A 450 1.84 -5.24 -9.48
N LEU A 451 1.57 -5.71 -8.26
CA LEU A 451 1.40 -7.12 -7.95
C LEU A 451 0.28 -7.77 -8.77
N LYS A 452 -0.90 -7.10 -8.85
CA LYS A 452 -2.03 -7.56 -9.67
C LYS A 452 -1.68 -7.63 -11.15
N ASN A 453 -1.03 -6.59 -11.69
CA ASN A 453 -0.65 -6.52 -13.10
C ASN A 453 0.41 -7.59 -13.44
N THR A 454 1.40 -7.77 -12.56
CA THR A 454 2.42 -8.83 -12.69
C THR A 454 1.77 -10.21 -12.68
N CYS A 455 0.87 -10.49 -11.74
CA CYS A 455 0.16 -11.76 -11.66
C CYS A 455 -0.64 -12.06 -12.95
N ARG A 456 -1.35 -11.07 -13.49
CA ARG A 456 -2.09 -11.21 -14.76
C ARG A 456 -1.16 -11.50 -15.93
N ALA A 457 -0.03 -10.80 -16.01
CA ALA A 457 0.95 -10.98 -17.05
C ALA A 457 1.58 -12.38 -17.03
N GLU A 458 1.95 -12.90 -15.85
CA GLU A 458 2.52 -14.24 -15.70
C GLU A 458 1.51 -15.35 -16.06
N ILE A 459 0.25 -15.21 -15.62
CA ILE A 459 -0.82 -16.13 -15.99
C ILE A 459 -1.02 -16.14 -17.52
N ALA A 460 -1.05 -14.97 -18.15
CA ALA A 460 -1.18 -14.88 -19.61
C ALA A 460 0.01 -15.50 -20.36
N ARG A 461 1.24 -15.38 -19.80
CA ARG A 461 2.44 -16.04 -20.36
C ARG A 461 2.38 -17.57 -20.23
N ALA A 462 1.95 -18.06 -19.05
CA ALA A 462 1.94 -19.48 -18.76
C ALA A 462 0.85 -20.24 -19.54
N HIS A 463 -0.31 -19.61 -19.75
CA HIS A 463 -1.45 -20.28 -20.39
C HIS A 463 -1.58 -19.98 -21.89
N GLY A 464 -0.71 -19.15 -22.49
CA GLY A 464 -0.64 -18.84 -23.92
C GLY A 464 -2.00 -18.61 -24.60
N PRO A 465 -2.13 -18.07 -25.79
CA PRO A 465 -3.36 -18.20 -26.53
C PRO A 465 -3.58 -19.71 -26.77
N VAL A 466 -4.68 -20.25 -26.22
CA VAL A 466 -5.11 -21.61 -26.52
C VAL A 466 -5.14 -21.72 -28.05
N SER A 467 -4.11 -22.34 -28.62
CA SER A 467 -4.08 -22.68 -30.01
C SER A 467 -5.26 -23.60 -30.18
N SER A 468 -6.35 -23.07 -30.77
CA SER A 468 -7.41 -23.88 -31.34
C SER A 468 -6.77 -24.68 -32.48
N SER A 469 -6.08 -25.75 -32.14
CA SER A 469 -5.83 -26.84 -33.08
C SER A 469 -7.19 -27.51 -33.37
N LEU A 470 -8.04 -26.81 -34.10
CA LEU A 470 -9.03 -27.46 -34.94
C LEU A 470 -8.22 -28.33 -35.89
N ARG A 471 -8.08 -29.62 -35.54
CA ARG A 471 -7.70 -30.62 -36.51
C ARG A 471 -8.66 -30.44 -37.70
N PRO A 472 -8.16 -30.23 -38.90
CA PRO A 472 -9.03 -30.32 -40.06
C PRO A 472 -9.63 -31.74 -40.04
N VAL A 473 -10.95 -31.79 -39.92
CA VAL A 473 -11.70 -33.02 -40.20
C VAL A 473 -11.40 -33.33 -41.66
N THR A 474 -10.53 -34.29 -41.89
CA THR A 474 -10.34 -34.87 -43.21
C THR A 474 -11.67 -35.47 -43.61
N ALA A 475 -12.33 -34.81 -44.56
CA ALA A 475 -13.50 -35.36 -45.24
C ALA A 475 -13.08 -36.71 -45.85
N GLY A 476 -13.63 -37.78 -45.29
CA GLY A 476 -13.48 -39.11 -45.84
C GLY A 476 -14.07 -39.13 -47.21
N THR A 477 -13.24 -39.34 -48.23
CA THR A 477 -13.64 -39.74 -49.58
C THR A 477 -14.33 -41.08 -49.51
N THR A 478 -15.60 -41.12 -49.82
CA THR A 478 -16.33 -42.37 -50.10
C THR A 478 -15.81 -42.94 -51.42
N PRO A 479 -15.40 -44.21 -51.51
CA PRO A 479 -15.20 -44.91 -52.82
C PRO A 479 -16.53 -45.36 -53.39
N SER A 480 -16.69 -45.11 -54.65
CA SER A 480 -17.74 -45.59 -55.54
C SER A 480 -17.83 -47.12 -55.65
#